data_caaf7fcbd2b228a69a56b6518fe0a889
#
_entry.id   caaf7fcbd2b228a69a56b6518fe0a889
#
_cell.length_a   1.000
_cell.length_b   1.000
_cell.length_c   1.000
_cell.angle_alpha   90.00
_cell.angle_beta   90.00
_cell.angle_gamma   90.00
#
_symmetry.space_group_name_H-M   'P 1'
#
loop_
_entity.id
_entity.type
_entity.pdbx_description
1 polymer ?
#
loop_
_entity_poly.entity_id
_entity_poly.type
_entity_poly.pdbx_seq_one_letter_code
_entity_poly.pdbx_strand_id
1 'polypeptide(L)'
;NMDIEISDFEFLDGKRVGVLLGTEPEIMLTEWENRNGIQTEHVNVYHNDDVEKKLSNHEIDAFVSLEESFWSEQGILSVTTIGKSGIYFAINKERSDIKEELDHAMRQLDQDSPFFKADLYKKYFTLDYKQSLTGKEKSWVEEHGGIRIGFLDNDPAIFSMSEETGELTGMLA
;
A
#
# COMPACT_ATOMS: atom_id res chain seq x y z
N ASN A 1 -1.78 2.04 -25.24
CA ASN A 1 -0.77 2.50 -24.26
C ASN A 1 -1.23 3.85 -23.77
N MET A 2 -1.96 3.86 -22.67
CA MET A 2 -2.28 5.11 -21.98
C MET A 2 -1.16 5.27 -20.93
N ASP A 3 -0.21 6.15 -21.19
CA ASP A 3 0.73 6.62 -20.15
C ASP A 3 -0.08 7.53 -19.23
N ILE A 4 -0.69 6.93 -18.21
CA ILE A 4 -1.37 7.68 -17.15
C ILE A 4 -0.25 8.25 -16.27
N GLU A 5 -0.04 9.56 -16.36
CA GLU A 5 0.77 10.28 -15.38
C GLU A 5 0.05 10.23 -14.04
N ILE A 6 0.52 9.34 -13.16
CA ILE A 6 -0.11 9.03 -11.85
C ILE A 6 -0.07 10.23 -10.87
N SER A 7 0.50 11.36 -11.25
CA SER A 7 0.52 12.58 -10.42
C SER A 7 -0.72 13.47 -10.55
N ASP A 8 -1.56 13.26 -11.55
CA ASP A 8 -2.79 14.00 -11.76
C ASP A 8 -3.98 13.07 -11.50
N PHE A 9 -4.56 13.16 -10.31
CA PHE A 9 -5.77 12.40 -9.96
C PHE A 9 -7.05 12.96 -10.63
N GLU A 10 -6.91 14.00 -11.43
CA GLU A 10 -8.02 14.62 -12.19
C GLU A 10 -8.77 13.63 -13.07
N PHE A 11 -8.10 12.55 -13.51
CA PHE A 11 -8.77 11.50 -14.30
C PHE A 11 -9.84 10.73 -13.51
N LEU A 12 -9.81 10.78 -12.16
CA LEU A 12 -10.83 10.20 -11.30
C LEU A 12 -12.01 11.14 -11.06
N ASP A 13 -11.89 12.42 -11.38
CA ASP A 13 -12.97 13.38 -11.19
C ASP A 13 -14.21 12.99 -12.00
N GLY A 14 -15.36 12.96 -11.33
CA GLY A 14 -16.63 12.51 -11.91
C GLY A 14 -16.71 11.01 -12.25
N LYS A 15 -15.72 10.18 -11.86
CA LYS A 15 -15.75 8.73 -12.09
C LYS A 15 -16.54 8.00 -11.00
N ARG A 16 -17.04 6.84 -11.36
CA ARG A 16 -17.76 5.95 -10.45
C ARG A 16 -16.76 5.09 -9.71
N VAL A 17 -16.67 5.27 -8.40
CA VAL A 17 -15.76 4.54 -7.54
C VAL A 17 -16.51 3.62 -6.62
N GLY A 18 -16.25 2.32 -6.74
CA GLY A 18 -16.81 1.29 -5.88
C GLY A 18 -16.23 1.40 -4.48
N VAL A 19 -17.08 1.51 -3.47
CA VAL A 19 -16.69 1.52 -2.05
C VAL A 19 -17.79 0.91 -1.20
N LEU A 20 -17.45 0.28 -0.10
CA LEU A 20 -18.45 -0.20 0.85
C LEU A 20 -18.98 1.00 1.65
N LEU A 21 -20.19 1.42 1.33
CA LEU A 21 -20.82 2.59 1.96
C LEU A 21 -21.04 2.41 3.47
N GLY A 22 -20.91 3.50 4.22
CA GLY A 22 -21.05 3.50 5.68
C GLY A 22 -19.84 2.94 6.44
N THR A 23 -18.70 2.77 5.76
CA THR A 23 -17.48 2.21 6.35
C THR A 23 -16.32 3.20 6.35
N GLU A 24 -15.25 2.87 7.07
CA GLU A 24 -14.02 3.67 7.12
C GLU A 24 -13.42 3.94 5.71
N PRO A 25 -13.33 2.98 4.77
CA PRO A 25 -12.91 3.24 3.40
C PRO A 25 -13.67 4.36 2.68
N GLU A 26 -14.98 4.48 2.87
CA GLU A 26 -15.76 5.58 2.29
C GLU A 26 -15.36 6.93 2.90
N ILE A 27 -15.18 6.98 4.22
CA ILE A 27 -14.73 8.19 4.91
C ILE A 27 -13.34 8.59 4.39
N MET A 28 -12.43 7.64 4.28
CA MET A 28 -11.08 7.86 3.76
C MET A 28 -11.09 8.36 2.31
N LEU A 29 -11.95 7.81 1.45
CA LEU A 29 -12.14 8.27 0.08
C LEU A 29 -12.61 9.72 0.06
N THR A 30 -13.65 10.04 0.82
CA THR A 30 -14.20 11.40 0.91
C THR A 30 -13.15 12.41 1.41
N GLU A 31 -12.36 12.05 2.42
CA GLU A 31 -11.29 12.90 2.91
C GLU A 31 -10.17 13.09 1.88
N TRP A 32 -9.85 12.04 1.13
CA TRP A 32 -8.87 12.09 0.06
C TRP A 32 -9.35 12.97 -1.10
N GLU A 33 -10.61 12.85 -1.51
CA GLU A 33 -11.25 13.71 -2.51
C GLU A 33 -11.18 15.19 -2.13
N ASN A 34 -11.55 15.50 -0.89
CA ASN A 34 -11.50 16.87 -0.38
C ASN A 34 -10.07 17.45 -0.39
N ARG A 35 -9.06 16.63 -0.08
CA ARG A 35 -7.64 17.07 -0.10
C ARG A 35 -7.11 17.32 -1.50
N ASN A 36 -7.62 16.59 -2.50
CA ASN A 36 -7.16 16.67 -3.88
C ASN A 36 -8.06 17.54 -4.77
N GLY A 37 -9.19 18.04 -4.25
CA GLY A 37 -10.11 18.91 -4.99
C GLY A 37 -10.85 18.18 -6.10
N ILE A 38 -11.06 16.87 -5.98
CA ILE A 38 -11.82 16.04 -6.91
C ILE A 38 -13.09 15.52 -6.25
N GLN A 39 -14.04 15.07 -7.05
CA GLN A 39 -15.27 14.47 -6.58
C GLN A 39 -15.60 13.23 -7.43
N THR A 40 -15.82 12.09 -6.79
CA THR A 40 -16.25 10.87 -7.46
C THR A 40 -17.70 10.51 -7.14
N GLU A 41 -18.29 9.65 -7.93
CA GLU A 41 -19.60 9.07 -7.64
C GLU A 41 -19.38 7.76 -6.85
N HIS A 42 -19.77 7.72 -5.58
CA HIS A 42 -19.62 6.53 -4.74
C HIS A 42 -20.68 5.48 -5.09
N VAL A 43 -20.24 4.34 -5.55
CA VAL A 43 -21.08 3.19 -5.88
C VAL A 43 -20.89 2.10 -4.84
N ASN A 44 -21.97 1.64 -4.22
CA ASN A 44 -21.88 0.61 -3.19
C ASN A 44 -21.40 -0.72 -3.77
N VAL A 45 -20.38 -1.30 -3.14
CA VAL A 45 -19.87 -2.65 -3.41
C VAL A 45 -19.80 -3.43 -2.09
N TYR A 46 -20.05 -4.74 -2.11
CA TYR A 46 -20.18 -5.54 -0.90
C TYR A 46 -19.02 -6.52 -0.67
N HIS A 47 -18.47 -7.08 -1.75
CA HIS A 47 -17.41 -8.08 -1.72
C HIS A 47 -16.70 -8.15 -3.07
N ASN A 48 -15.61 -8.90 -3.15
CA ASN A 48 -14.74 -8.97 -4.33
C ASN A 48 -15.48 -9.36 -5.61
N ASP A 49 -16.35 -10.38 -5.57
CA ASP A 49 -17.14 -10.81 -6.74
C ASP A 49 -18.05 -9.71 -7.28
N ASP A 50 -18.61 -8.87 -6.40
CA ASP A 50 -19.43 -7.73 -6.78
C ASP A 50 -18.59 -6.65 -7.47
N VAL A 51 -17.37 -6.40 -6.96
CA VAL A 51 -16.40 -5.50 -7.58
C VAL A 51 -16.02 -5.97 -8.98
N GLU A 52 -15.62 -7.23 -9.14
CA GLU A 52 -15.25 -7.81 -10.45
C GLU A 52 -16.38 -7.69 -11.46
N LYS A 53 -17.60 -8.02 -11.03
CA LYS A 53 -18.79 -7.94 -11.88
C LYS A 53 -19.07 -6.49 -12.32
N LYS A 54 -19.01 -5.54 -11.38
CA LYS A 54 -19.28 -4.14 -11.68
C LYS A 54 -18.20 -3.50 -12.55
N LEU A 55 -16.93 -3.87 -12.37
CA LEU A 55 -15.83 -3.46 -13.25
C LEU A 55 -16.04 -4.01 -14.67
N SER A 56 -16.32 -5.32 -14.79
CA SER A 56 -16.54 -5.98 -16.08
C SER A 56 -17.74 -5.42 -16.85
N ASN A 57 -18.78 -5.01 -16.13
CA ASN A 57 -19.98 -4.41 -16.70
C ASN A 57 -19.83 -2.90 -16.93
N HIS A 58 -18.69 -2.31 -16.61
CA HIS A 58 -18.49 -0.86 -16.64
C HIS A 58 -19.50 -0.08 -15.76
N GLU A 59 -19.92 -0.67 -14.65
CA GLU A 59 -20.77 -0.01 -13.66
C GLU A 59 -19.96 0.86 -12.71
N ILE A 60 -18.66 0.50 -12.50
CA ILE A 60 -17.66 1.28 -11.79
C ILE A 60 -16.40 1.42 -12.65
N ASP A 61 -15.67 2.49 -12.44
CA ASP A 61 -14.43 2.81 -13.17
C ASP A 61 -13.19 2.50 -12.33
N ALA A 62 -13.32 2.55 -11.01
CA ALA A 62 -12.32 2.19 -10.01
C ALA A 62 -13.02 1.69 -8.74
N PHE A 63 -12.25 1.23 -7.75
CA PHE A 63 -12.79 0.87 -6.44
C PHE A 63 -11.75 1.06 -5.34
N VAL A 64 -12.22 1.16 -4.10
CA VAL A 64 -11.39 1.23 -2.91
C VAL A 64 -11.28 -0.16 -2.29
N SER A 65 -10.05 -0.60 -2.10
CA SER A 65 -9.74 -1.87 -1.44
C SER A 65 -8.54 -1.71 -0.52
N LEU A 66 -8.33 -2.68 0.34
CA LEU A 66 -7.04 -2.87 0.98
C LEU A 66 -6.00 -3.26 -0.08
N GLU A 67 -4.73 -2.95 0.19
CA GLU A 67 -3.62 -3.41 -0.65
C GLU A 67 -3.52 -4.93 -0.54
N GLU A 68 -4.04 -5.64 -1.53
CA GLU A 68 -4.09 -7.10 -1.57
C GLU A 68 -3.44 -7.64 -2.83
N SER A 69 -2.68 -8.73 -2.67
CA SER A 69 -2.09 -9.48 -3.78
C SER A 69 -3.14 -10.03 -4.75
N PHE A 70 -4.33 -10.35 -4.23
CA PHE A 70 -5.45 -10.88 -5.00
C PHE A 70 -5.77 -10.05 -6.25
N TRP A 71 -5.85 -8.73 -6.11
CA TRP A 71 -6.24 -7.86 -7.21
C TRP A 71 -5.20 -7.79 -8.33
N SER A 72 -3.92 -7.81 -7.98
CA SER A 72 -2.87 -7.77 -8.99
C SER A 72 -2.74 -9.10 -9.73
N GLU A 73 -3.05 -10.25 -9.11
CA GLU A 73 -3.17 -11.54 -9.78
C GLU A 73 -4.30 -11.54 -10.83
N GLN A 74 -5.35 -10.73 -10.61
CA GLN A 74 -6.43 -10.51 -11.58
C GLN A 74 -6.10 -9.44 -12.62
N GLY A 75 -4.88 -8.89 -12.63
CA GLY A 75 -4.45 -7.85 -13.56
C GLY A 75 -4.98 -6.45 -13.21
N ILE A 76 -5.52 -6.27 -12.02
CA ILE A 76 -6.02 -4.98 -11.52
C ILE A 76 -4.91 -4.31 -10.75
N LEU A 77 -4.52 -3.11 -11.17
CA LEU A 77 -3.40 -2.38 -10.59
C LEU A 77 -3.88 -1.30 -9.62
N SER A 78 -3.15 -1.13 -8.52
CA SER A 78 -3.34 0.01 -7.64
C SER A 78 -2.96 1.30 -8.35
N VAL A 79 -3.80 2.30 -8.27
CA VAL A 79 -3.58 3.63 -8.86
C VAL A 79 -2.96 4.58 -7.84
N THR A 80 -3.49 4.58 -6.62
CA THR A 80 -3.02 5.44 -5.53
C THR A 80 -3.43 4.90 -4.18
N THR A 81 -2.73 5.35 -3.14
CA THR A 81 -3.10 5.09 -1.73
C THR A 81 -3.89 6.27 -1.19
N ILE A 82 -5.14 6.06 -0.82
CA ILE A 82 -6.03 7.10 -0.29
C ILE A 82 -5.84 7.34 1.22
N GLY A 83 -5.30 6.35 1.94
CA GLY A 83 -5.05 6.43 3.37
C GLY A 83 -4.46 5.14 3.93
N LYS A 84 -4.33 5.07 5.25
CA LYS A 84 -3.87 3.88 5.98
C LYS A 84 -4.85 3.60 7.11
N SER A 85 -5.33 2.36 7.20
CA SER A 85 -6.17 1.89 8.30
C SER A 85 -5.36 1.04 9.28
N GLY A 86 -5.61 1.23 10.56
CA GLY A 86 -5.00 0.42 11.62
C GLY A 86 -5.76 -0.89 11.81
N ILE A 87 -5.04 -1.99 11.95
CA ILE A 87 -5.62 -3.27 12.35
C ILE A 87 -5.40 -3.46 13.85
N TYR A 88 -6.44 -3.80 14.58
CA TYR A 88 -6.41 -3.92 16.02
C TYR A 88 -6.96 -5.28 16.48
N PHE A 89 -6.37 -5.82 17.55
CA PHE A 89 -6.98 -6.95 18.26
C PHE A 89 -8.09 -6.44 19.16
N ALA A 90 -9.31 -6.95 18.99
CA ALA A 90 -10.41 -6.70 19.91
C ALA A 90 -10.38 -7.75 21.02
N ILE A 91 -10.21 -7.30 22.26
CA ILE A 91 -10.15 -8.17 23.45
C ILE A 91 -11.32 -7.81 24.37
N ASN A 92 -11.94 -8.82 24.97
CA ASN A 92 -12.96 -8.58 25.99
C ASN A 92 -12.37 -7.71 27.11
N LYS A 93 -13.06 -6.63 27.46
CA LYS A 93 -12.62 -5.65 28.46
C LYS A 93 -12.33 -6.24 29.85
N GLU A 94 -12.94 -7.39 30.16
CA GLU A 94 -12.76 -8.11 31.45
C GLU A 94 -11.53 -9.05 31.42
N ARG A 95 -10.84 -9.16 30.25
CA ARG A 95 -9.69 -10.02 30.07
C ARG A 95 -8.41 -9.18 29.88
N SER A 96 -8.11 -8.36 30.90
CA SER A 96 -6.85 -7.59 30.95
C SER A 96 -5.60 -8.48 30.92
N ASP A 97 -5.71 -9.70 31.47
CA ASP A 97 -4.69 -10.73 31.40
C ASP A 97 -4.24 -11.02 29.97
N ILE A 98 -5.18 -11.25 29.05
CA ILE A 98 -4.88 -11.48 27.61
C ILE A 98 -4.25 -10.25 26.98
N LYS A 99 -4.72 -9.06 27.33
CA LYS A 99 -4.14 -7.81 26.81
C LYS A 99 -2.67 -7.67 27.22
N GLU A 100 -2.37 -7.91 28.49
CA GLU A 100 -1.00 -7.81 29.01
C GLU A 100 -0.07 -8.84 28.38
N GLU A 101 -0.52 -10.09 28.22
CA GLU A 101 0.23 -11.15 27.55
C GLU A 101 0.49 -10.82 26.08
N LEU A 102 -0.50 -10.30 25.35
CA LEU A 102 -0.36 -9.91 23.95
C LEU A 102 0.59 -8.72 23.80
N ASP A 103 0.42 -7.68 24.63
CA ASP A 103 1.31 -6.51 24.63
C ASP A 103 2.77 -6.92 24.96
N HIS A 104 2.95 -7.91 25.85
CA HIS A 104 4.27 -8.45 26.17
C HIS A 104 4.86 -9.21 24.98
N ALA A 105 4.09 -10.11 24.38
CA ALA A 105 4.53 -10.89 23.21
C ALA A 105 4.87 -10.00 22.02
N MET A 106 4.09 -8.96 21.76
CA MET A 106 4.37 -8.02 20.66
C MET A 106 5.67 -7.23 20.92
N ARG A 107 5.90 -6.76 22.15
CA ARG A 107 7.17 -6.10 22.50
C ARG A 107 8.37 -7.04 22.37
N GLN A 108 8.22 -8.28 22.82
CA GLN A 108 9.26 -9.29 22.71
C GLN A 108 9.58 -9.59 21.24
N LEU A 109 8.55 -9.73 20.40
CA LEU A 109 8.72 -9.94 18.98
C LEU A 109 9.47 -8.77 18.29
N ASP A 110 9.11 -7.53 18.65
CA ASP A 110 9.80 -6.35 18.12
C ASP A 110 11.28 -6.26 18.58
N GLN A 111 11.61 -6.82 19.75
CA GLN A 111 13.00 -6.89 20.25
C GLN A 111 13.81 -8.03 19.63
N ASP A 112 13.21 -9.23 19.56
CA ASP A 112 13.90 -10.44 19.11
C ASP A 112 13.99 -10.51 17.58
N SER A 113 13.08 -9.87 16.87
CA SER A 113 12.99 -9.88 15.41
C SER A 113 12.58 -8.52 14.86
N PRO A 114 13.47 -7.51 14.89
CA PRO A 114 13.14 -6.13 14.49
C PRO A 114 12.58 -6.01 13.06
N PHE A 115 12.98 -6.92 12.18
CA PHE A 115 12.57 -6.93 10.77
C PHE A 115 11.34 -7.80 10.48
N PHE A 116 10.78 -8.47 11.49
CA PHE A 116 9.66 -9.40 11.31
C PHE A 116 8.47 -8.79 10.54
N LYS A 117 8.11 -7.55 10.87
CA LYS A 117 7.00 -6.85 10.17
C LYS A 117 7.35 -6.57 8.71
N ALA A 118 8.58 -6.16 8.44
CA ALA A 118 9.07 -5.92 7.08
C ALA A 118 9.13 -7.21 6.27
N ASP A 119 9.59 -8.30 6.88
CA ASP A 119 9.64 -9.62 6.26
C ASP A 119 8.24 -10.17 5.94
N LEU A 120 7.28 -9.98 6.86
CA LEU A 120 5.89 -10.32 6.60
C LEU A 120 5.30 -9.47 5.47
N TYR A 121 5.54 -8.17 5.49
CA TYR A 121 5.11 -7.29 4.42
C TYR A 121 5.70 -7.75 3.09
N LYS A 122 7.01 -7.96 3.03
CA LYS A 122 7.70 -8.50 1.85
C LYS A 122 7.11 -9.84 1.40
N LYS A 123 6.81 -10.74 2.31
CA LYS A 123 6.28 -12.07 1.99
C LYS A 123 4.86 -12.05 1.42
N TYR A 124 4.00 -11.14 1.88
CA TYR A 124 2.57 -11.18 1.57
C TYR A 124 2.08 -10.01 0.72
N PHE A 125 2.82 -8.91 0.67
CA PHE A 125 2.43 -7.68 -0.02
C PHE A 125 3.43 -7.21 -1.08
N THR A 126 4.66 -7.74 -1.13
CA THR A 126 5.49 -7.57 -2.31
C THR A 126 5.07 -8.58 -3.36
N LEU A 127 4.05 -8.24 -4.03
CA LEU A 127 4.01 -8.53 -5.45
C LEU A 127 5.16 -7.77 -6.09
N ASP A 128 5.70 -8.32 -7.17
CA ASP A 128 6.56 -7.56 -8.07
C ASP A 128 5.84 -6.27 -8.51
N TYR A 129 5.68 -5.33 -7.57
CA TYR A 129 5.56 -3.95 -7.91
C TYR A 129 6.92 -3.58 -8.54
N LYS A 130 7.09 -3.92 -9.79
CA LYS A 130 7.72 -2.98 -10.68
C LYS A 130 6.81 -1.77 -10.57
N GLN A 131 7.08 -0.91 -9.59
CA GLN A 131 6.58 0.46 -9.64
C GLN A 131 6.95 0.90 -11.05
N SER A 132 5.96 0.90 -11.91
CA SER A 132 6.18 1.34 -13.27
C SER A 132 6.44 2.82 -13.13
N LEU A 133 7.73 3.17 -13.23
CA LEU A 133 8.14 4.56 -13.26
C LEU A 133 7.23 5.28 -14.24
N THR A 134 6.72 6.43 -13.88
CA THR A 134 6.00 7.31 -14.79
C THR A 134 6.85 7.60 -16.01
N GLY A 135 6.25 8.00 -17.11
CA GLY A 135 7.01 8.38 -18.32
C GLY A 135 8.11 9.41 -18.02
N LYS A 136 7.84 10.39 -17.15
CA LYS A 136 8.82 11.40 -16.70
C LYS A 136 9.95 10.80 -15.88
N GLU A 137 9.63 9.89 -14.96
CA GLU A 137 10.64 9.21 -14.14
C GLU A 137 11.52 8.29 -14.98
N LYS A 138 10.95 7.57 -15.94
CA LYS A 138 11.71 6.76 -16.90
C LYS A 138 12.65 7.62 -17.71
N SER A 139 12.14 8.70 -18.32
CA SER A 139 12.97 9.63 -19.10
C SER A 139 14.06 10.23 -18.23
N TRP A 140 13.76 10.61 -16.99
CA TRP A 140 14.76 11.15 -16.06
C TRP A 140 15.86 10.12 -15.73
N VAL A 141 15.48 8.86 -15.47
CA VAL A 141 16.46 7.78 -15.21
C VAL A 141 17.30 7.49 -16.45
N GLU A 142 16.70 7.47 -17.64
CA GLU A 142 17.42 7.28 -18.90
C GLU A 142 18.42 8.41 -19.19
N GLU A 143 18.04 9.66 -18.93
CA GLU A 143 18.92 10.83 -19.13
C GLU A 143 20.06 10.90 -18.10
N HIS A 144 19.83 10.47 -16.87
CA HIS A 144 20.81 10.62 -15.78
C HIS A 144 21.60 9.32 -15.48
N GLY A 145 21.26 8.21 -16.11
CA GLY A 145 22.05 6.98 -16.15
C GLY A 145 22.20 6.23 -14.84
N GLY A 146 21.61 6.68 -13.76
CA GLY A 146 21.65 6.03 -12.45
C GLY A 146 21.81 7.02 -11.32
N ILE A 147 21.20 6.70 -10.21
CA ILE A 147 21.23 7.50 -8.97
C ILE A 147 22.39 6.99 -8.12
N ARG A 148 23.27 7.88 -7.68
CA ARG A 148 24.25 7.56 -6.65
C ARG A 148 23.67 7.87 -5.29
N ILE A 149 23.47 6.83 -4.48
CA ILE A 149 22.97 6.94 -3.13
C ILE A 149 24.16 6.81 -2.18
N GLY A 150 24.39 7.84 -1.34
CA GLY A 150 25.33 7.77 -0.24
C GLY A 150 24.59 7.38 1.04
N PHE A 151 25.15 6.47 1.79
CA PHE A 151 24.64 6.07 3.11
C PHE A 151 25.77 6.03 4.12
N LEU A 152 25.41 6.14 5.41
CA LEU A 152 26.36 5.97 6.50
C LEU A 152 26.32 4.51 6.93
N ASP A 153 27.44 3.82 6.80
CA ASP A 153 27.61 2.41 7.19
C ASP A 153 27.80 2.25 8.71
N ASN A 154 27.09 3.01 9.50
CA ASN A 154 27.14 2.98 10.96
C ASN A 154 25.78 2.69 11.61
N ASP A 155 24.75 2.41 10.81
CA ASP A 155 23.44 2.01 11.27
C ASP A 155 22.97 0.73 10.56
N PRO A 156 23.37 -0.44 11.08
CA PRO A 156 23.07 -1.75 10.48
C PRO A 156 21.55 -2.02 10.35
N ALA A 157 20.72 -1.34 11.12
CA ALA A 157 19.28 -1.47 11.03
C ALA A 157 18.70 -0.79 9.78
N ILE A 158 19.35 0.25 9.30
CA ILE A 158 18.90 1.02 8.13
C ILE A 158 19.64 0.55 6.87
N PHE A 159 20.98 0.53 6.93
CA PHE A 159 21.86 0.06 5.87
C PHE A 159 23.11 -0.58 6.47
N SER A 160 23.49 -1.70 5.95
CA SER A 160 24.80 -2.33 6.17
C SER A 160 25.30 -2.95 4.88
N MET A 161 26.60 -2.96 4.68
CA MET A 161 27.22 -3.67 3.58
C MET A 161 27.84 -4.95 4.13
N SER A 162 27.51 -6.08 3.55
CA SER A 162 28.16 -7.35 3.90
C SER A 162 29.63 -7.31 3.49
N GLU A 163 30.54 -7.49 4.42
CA GLU A 163 31.98 -7.54 4.14
C GLU A 163 32.35 -8.73 3.26
N GLU A 164 31.56 -9.82 3.29
CA GLU A 164 31.83 -11.05 2.53
C GLU A 164 31.31 -10.99 1.10
N THR A 165 30.12 -10.45 0.90
CA THR A 165 29.42 -10.45 -0.42
C THR A 165 29.41 -9.10 -1.11
N GLY A 166 29.63 -8.03 -0.37
CA GLY A 166 29.50 -6.65 -0.88
C GLY A 166 28.04 -6.27 -1.15
N GLU A 167 27.08 -7.06 -0.68
CA GLU A 167 25.66 -6.79 -0.86
C GLU A 167 25.14 -5.84 0.23
N LEU A 168 24.23 -4.98 -0.17
CA LEU A 168 23.50 -4.13 0.77
C LEU A 168 22.48 -4.96 1.55
N THR A 169 22.42 -4.75 2.85
CA THR A 169 21.47 -5.35 3.77
C THR A 169 20.86 -4.26 4.65
N GLY A 170 19.73 -4.53 5.28
CA GLY A 170 19.03 -3.58 6.12
C GLY A 170 17.64 -3.23 5.59
N MET A 171 16.93 -2.33 6.29
CA MET A 171 15.54 -1.99 6.01
C MET A 171 15.32 -1.33 4.63
N LEU A 172 16.34 -0.67 4.09
CA LEU A 172 16.29 0.08 2.83
C LEU A 172 17.18 -0.54 1.72
N ALA A 173 17.65 -1.77 1.92
CA ALA A 173 18.48 -2.50 0.95
C ALA A 173 17.66 -3.21 -0.13
#